data_4905a7f16a0ff6956b2cf47818966cc7
#
_entry.id   4905a7f16a0ff6956b2cf47818966cc7
#
_cell.length_a   1.000
_cell.length_b   1.000
_cell.length_c   1.000
_cell.angle_alpha   90.00
_cell.angle_beta   90.00
_cell.angle_gamma   90.00
#
_symmetry.space_group_name_H-M   'P 1'
#
loop_
_entity.id
_entity.type
_entity.pdbx_description
1 polymer ?
#
loop_
_entity_poly.entity_id
_entity_poly.type
_entity_poly.pdbx_seq_one_letter_code
_entity_poly.pdbx_strand_id
1 'polypeptide(L)'
;MNRRTFLATTVIGSLATGIGSAAAAAERYFPLKVDPALFESINRVKIPGKKSPLEMSHAPLITAPKSVKAGELFTVEVSVGERVHDMGPAHWIEYIELAIGNEPLGRIEFQPRGFMKPKATFSVVLPKDVAPSGVVTLVALQRCNLHGLWESTLDISVG
;
A
#
# COMPACT_ATOMS: atom_id res chain seq x y z
N MET A 1 -31.12 41.02 38.15
CA MET A 1 -31.37 40.04 37.08
C MET A 1 -30.56 38.78 37.39
N ASN A 2 -31.22 37.69 37.72
CA ASN A 2 -30.60 36.51 38.32
C ASN A 2 -30.17 35.55 37.21
N ARG A 3 -28.90 35.25 37.06
CA ARG A 3 -28.31 34.38 36.02
C ARG A 3 -28.70 32.91 36.11
N ARG A 4 -29.54 32.54 37.04
CA ARG A 4 -29.95 31.13 37.28
C ARG A 4 -31.23 30.70 36.56
N THR A 5 -31.92 31.62 35.85
CA THR A 5 -33.24 31.29 35.23
C THR A 5 -33.13 31.05 33.71
N PHE A 6 -31.92 31.09 33.12
CA PHE A 6 -31.74 30.93 31.66
C PHE A 6 -31.41 29.49 31.19
N LEU A 7 -31.24 28.58 32.13
CA LEU A 7 -30.82 27.19 31.81
C LEU A 7 -31.90 26.12 31.96
N ALA A 8 -33.16 26.49 32.11
CA ALA A 8 -34.22 25.51 32.41
C ALA A 8 -35.27 25.28 31.33
N THR A 9 -35.10 25.82 30.10
CA THR A 9 -36.17 25.70 29.09
C THR A 9 -35.69 25.35 27.68
N THR A 10 -34.70 24.49 27.53
CA THR A 10 -34.34 23.97 26.18
C THR A 10 -33.79 22.54 26.24
N VAL A 11 -34.49 21.62 26.84
CA VAL A 11 -34.23 20.17 26.70
C VAL A 11 -35.51 19.39 26.70
N ILE A 12 -36.36 19.58 25.70
CA ILE A 12 -37.36 18.53 25.31
C ILE A 12 -37.60 18.73 23.81
N GLY A 13 -36.98 17.89 23.01
CA GLY A 13 -37.32 17.81 21.58
C GLY A 13 -36.14 17.64 20.66
N SER A 14 -35.44 16.51 20.69
CA SER A 14 -34.70 15.93 19.57
C SER A 14 -33.98 14.63 19.98
N LEU A 15 -34.70 13.65 20.43
CA LEU A 15 -34.16 12.31 20.75
C LEU A 15 -34.94 11.21 20.05
N ALA A 16 -35.07 11.27 18.72
CA ALA A 16 -35.70 10.17 17.99
C ALA A 16 -35.29 10.02 16.50
N THR A 17 -34.17 10.53 16.02
CA THR A 17 -33.79 10.30 14.60
C THR A 17 -32.30 10.01 14.36
N GLY A 18 -31.59 9.47 15.36
CA GLY A 18 -30.13 9.29 15.23
C GLY A 18 -29.59 7.85 15.33
N ILE A 19 -30.40 6.85 15.57
CA ILE A 19 -29.91 5.49 15.89
C ILE A 19 -29.80 4.57 14.66
N GLY A 20 -30.46 4.90 13.55
CA GLY A 20 -30.44 4.04 12.34
C GLY A 20 -29.20 4.15 11.45
N SER A 21 -28.43 5.27 11.53
CA SER A 21 -27.28 5.49 10.65
C SER A 21 -25.96 4.89 11.15
N ALA A 22 -25.80 4.73 12.46
CA ALA A 22 -24.55 4.25 13.04
C ALA A 22 -24.33 2.74 12.82
N ALA A 23 -25.41 1.93 12.87
CA ALA A 23 -25.31 0.49 12.65
C ALA A 23 -24.94 0.15 11.19
N ALA A 24 -25.53 0.84 10.21
CA ALA A 24 -25.21 0.63 8.79
C ALA A 24 -23.80 1.09 8.40
N ALA A 25 -23.23 2.07 9.11
CA ALA A 25 -21.84 2.50 8.90
C ALA A 25 -20.85 1.52 9.55
N ALA A 26 -21.18 0.91 10.68
CA ALA A 26 -20.34 -0.08 11.35
C ALA A 26 -20.15 -1.35 10.52
N GLU A 27 -21.19 -1.84 9.84
CA GLU A 27 -21.09 -3.01 8.96
C GLU A 27 -20.12 -2.83 7.78
N ARG A 28 -19.88 -1.60 7.33
CA ARG A 28 -18.94 -1.29 6.25
C ARG A 28 -17.47 -1.37 6.66
N TYR A 29 -17.16 -1.38 7.95
CA TYR A 29 -15.80 -1.41 8.48
C TYR A 29 -15.40 -2.76 9.09
N PHE A 30 -16.33 -3.72 9.16
CA PHE A 30 -15.94 -5.06 9.61
C PHE A 30 -15.05 -5.73 8.58
N PRO A 31 -13.90 -6.28 9.01
CA PRO A 31 -12.93 -6.87 8.10
C PRO A 31 -13.57 -8.01 7.32
N LEU A 32 -13.37 -8.00 6.02
CA LEU A 32 -13.59 -9.16 5.18
C LEU A 32 -12.78 -10.33 5.75
N LYS A 33 -13.23 -11.55 5.47
CA LYS A 33 -12.53 -12.76 5.93
C LYS A 33 -11.09 -12.75 5.38
N VAL A 34 -10.13 -12.81 6.28
CA VAL A 34 -8.71 -12.93 5.97
C VAL A 34 -8.37 -14.39 5.73
N ASP A 35 -7.54 -14.69 4.71
CA ASP A 35 -6.90 -16.00 4.54
C ASP A 35 -5.57 -15.99 5.32
N PRO A 36 -5.45 -16.72 6.46
CA PRO A 36 -4.26 -16.71 7.29
C PRO A 36 -3.00 -17.15 6.53
N ALA A 37 -3.13 -18.09 5.57
CA ALA A 37 -1.98 -18.60 4.82
C ALA A 37 -1.24 -17.52 4.02
N LEU A 38 -1.93 -16.44 3.61
CA LEU A 38 -1.31 -15.33 2.89
C LEU A 38 -0.48 -14.42 3.81
N PHE A 39 -0.57 -14.58 5.14
CA PHE A 39 0.17 -13.80 6.14
C PHE A 39 1.35 -14.57 6.76
N GLU A 40 1.46 -15.87 6.47
CA GLU A 40 2.54 -16.71 7.03
C GLU A 40 3.88 -16.52 6.30
N SER A 41 3.86 -16.00 5.07
CA SER A 41 5.06 -15.83 4.25
C SER A 41 4.94 -14.65 3.28
N ILE A 42 6.05 -14.33 2.62
CA ILE A 42 6.05 -13.36 1.51
C ILE A 42 5.49 -14.03 0.26
N ASN A 43 4.42 -13.46 -0.28
CA ASN A 43 3.79 -13.94 -1.51
C ASN A 43 4.55 -13.42 -2.73
N ARG A 44 4.65 -14.26 -3.75
CA ARG A 44 5.33 -13.96 -5.04
C ARG A 44 4.54 -14.55 -6.19
N VAL A 45 4.75 -14.03 -7.39
CA VAL A 45 4.26 -14.65 -8.62
C VAL A 45 4.95 -16.01 -8.79
N LYS A 46 4.16 -17.09 -8.86
CA LYS A 46 4.67 -18.46 -8.98
C LYS A 46 5.14 -18.77 -10.40
N ILE A 47 4.33 -18.38 -11.39
CA ILE A 47 4.61 -18.64 -12.81
C ILE A 47 4.35 -17.33 -13.58
N PRO A 48 5.39 -16.60 -14.02
CA PRO A 48 5.23 -15.27 -14.65
C PRO A 48 4.25 -15.24 -15.84
N GLY A 49 4.26 -16.27 -16.65
CA GLY A 49 3.38 -16.39 -17.83
C GLY A 49 1.95 -16.89 -17.53
N LYS A 50 1.66 -17.26 -16.27
CA LYS A 50 0.35 -17.81 -15.86
C LYS A 50 -0.04 -17.35 -14.46
N LYS A 51 -0.19 -16.03 -14.31
CA LYS A 51 -0.58 -15.41 -13.04
C LYS A 51 -2.03 -15.73 -12.69
N SER A 52 -2.26 -16.07 -11.43
CA SER A 52 -3.61 -16.15 -10.85
C SER A 52 -4.26 -14.76 -10.77
N PRO A 53 -5.60 -14.65 -10.64
CA PRO A 53 -6.26 -13.36 -10.43
C PRO A 53 -5.74 -12.61 -9.21
N LEU A 54 -5.36 -13.33 -8.14
CA LEU A 54 -4.79 -12.75 -6.92
C LEU A 54 -3.39 -12.17 -7.18
N GLU A 55 -2.52 -12.89 -7.89
CA GLU A 55 -1.19 -12.41 -8.29
C GLU A 55 -1.28 -11.20 -9.23
N MET A 56 -2.23 -11.21 -10.18
CA MET A 56 -2.44 -10.10 -11.10
C MET A 56 -2.88 -8.80 -10.40
N SER A 57 -3.56 -8.89 -9.26
CA SER A 57 -4.02 -7.73 -8.51
C SER A 57 -3.08 -7.29 -7.37
N HIS A 58 -2.14 -8.15 -6.95
CA HIS A 58 -1.33 -7.88 -5.74
C HIS A 58 0.17 -7.81 -6.00
N ALA A 59 0.70 -8.54 -7.01
CA ALA A 59 2.14 -8.50 -7.23
C ALA A 59 2.61 -7.08 -7.58
N PRO A 60 3.65 -6.54 -6.90
CA PRO A 60 4.23 -5.26 -7.27
C PRO A 60 4.80 -5.30 -8.69
N LEU A 61 4.67 -4.20 -9.41
CA LEU A 61 5.29 -3.97 -10.72
C LEU A 61 6.34 -2.88 -10.58
N ILE A 62 7.59 -3.22 -10.85
CA ILE A 62 8.72 -2.27 -10.81
C ILE A 62 8.99 -1.77 -12.22
N THR A 63 9.01 -0.46 -12.40
CA THR A 63 9.45 0.21 -13.62
C THR A 63 10.66 1.05 -13.31
N ALA A 64 11.80 0.73 -13.93
CA ALA A 64 13.07 1.43 -13.79
C ALA A 64 13.86 1.37 -15.08
N PRO A 65 14.88 2.24 -15.28
CA PRO A 65 15.86 2.10 -16.37
C PRO A 65 16.58 0.75 -16.24
N LYS A 66 16.83 0.08 -17.38
CA LYS A 66 17.59 -1.17 -17.41
C LYS A 66 19.06 -1.00 -17.00
N SER A 67 19.60 0.20 -17.21
CA SER A 67 20.96 0.57 -16.84
C SER A 67 20.98 1.99 -16.29
N VAL A 68 21.75 2.20 -15.25
CA VAL A 68 21.96 3.49 -14.59
C VAL A 68 23.45 3.72 -14.35
N LYS A 69 23.85 4.97 -14.12
CA LYS A 69 25.22 5.28 -13.70
C LYS A 69 25.27 5.52 -12.19
N ALA A 70 26.31 4.99 -11.56
CA ALA A 70 26.56 5.23 -10.16
C ALA A 70 26.75 6.74 -9.89
N GLY A 71 26.06 7.25 -8.85
CA GLY A 71 26.06 8.67 -8.48
C GLY A 71 25.09 9.55 -9.27
N GLU A 72 24.41 9.04 -10.31
CA GLU A 72 23.40 9.79 -11.04
C GLU A 72 21.98 9.50 -10.51
N LEU A 73 21.13 10.52 -10.54
CA LEU A 73 19.73 10.41 -10.13
C LEU A 73 18.90 9.67 -11.20
N PHE A 74 18.12 8.69 -10.79
CA PHE A 74 17.12 8.04 -11.64
C PHE A 74 15.81 7.80 -10.87
N THR A 75 14.79 7.41 -11.60
CA THR A 75 13.45 7.19 -11.02
C THR A 75 13.08 5.72 -11.08
N VAL A 76 12.56 5.21 -9.97
CA VAL A 76 11.91 3.91 -9.86
C VAL A 76 10.44 4.13 -9.54
N GLU A 77 9.57 3.55 -10.35
CA GLU A 77 8.14 3.54 -10.09
C GLU A 77 7.72 2.14 -9.66
N VAL A 78 6.92 2.05 -8.62
CA VAL A 78 6.29 0.81 -8.16
C VAL A 78 4.78 0.99 -8.15
N SER A 79 4.07 0.12 -8.85
CA SER A 79 2.60 0.04 -8.80
C SER A 79 2.15 -1.34 -8.31
N VAL A 80 0.96 -1.44 -7.73
CA VAL A 80 0.44 -2.71 -7.25
C VAL A 80 -0.60 -3.25 -8.22
N GLY A 81 -0.28 -4.42 -8.77
CA GLY A 81 -1.11 -5.19 -9.69
C GLY A 81 -1.08 -4.71 -11.14
N GLU A 82 -1.07 -5.64 -12.07
CA GLU A 82 -1.38 -5.40 -13.49
C GLU A 82 -2.84 -4.96 -13.65
N ARG A 83 -3.72 -5.57 -12.86
CA ARG A 83 -5.05 -5.06 -12.58
C ARG A 83 -4.95 -4.19 -11.34
N VAL A 84 -5.13 -2.89 -11.52
CA VAL A 84 -5.01 -1.90 -10.43
C VAL A 84 -5.80 -2.38 -9.21
N HIS A 85 -5.09 -2.52 -8.07
CA HIS A 85 -5.68 -2.96 -6.81
C HIS A 85 -6.67 -1.92 -6.28
N ASP A 86 -7.78 -2.39 -5.74
CA ASP A 86 -8.77 -1.55 -5.08
C ASP A 86 -8.21 -0.91 -3.80
N MET A 87 -8.65 0.32 -3.51
CA MET A 87 -8.26 1.08 -2.33
C MET A 87 -9.49 1.47 -1.50
N GLY A 88 -10.38 0.50 -1.31
CA GLY A 88 -11.62 0.71 -0.55
C GLY A 88 -11.41 0.78 0.97
N PRO A 89 -12.44 1.15 1.74
CA PRO A 89 -12.33 1.29 3.20
C PRO A 89 -12.11 -0.04 3.93
N ALA A 90 -12.52 -1.17 3.33
CA ALA A 90 -12.37 -2.50 3.92
C ALA A 90 -11.20 -3.30 3.31
N HIS A 91 -10.73 -2.90 2.12
CA HIS A 91 -9.67 -3.59 1.38
C HIS A 91 -8.77 -2.57 0.70
N TRP A 92 -7.50 -2.50 1.11
CA TRP A 92 -6.52 -1.52 0.59
C TRP A 92 -5.08 -2.03 0.71
N ILE A 93 -4.18 -1.40 -0.03
CA ILE A 93 -2.73 -1.54 0.16
C ILE A 93 -2.32 -0.60 1.30
N GLU A 94 -1.66 -1.14 2.32
CA GLU A 94 -1.20 -0.38 3.48
C GLU A 94 0.04 0.44 3.15
N TYR A 95 0.98 -0.16 2.39
CA TYR A 95 2.22 0.51 1.97
C TYR A 95 2.84 -0.12 0.73
N ILE A 96 3.74 0.65 0.12
CA ILE A 96 4.72 0.21 -0.86
C ILE A 96 6.11 0.57 -0.33
N GLU A 97 7.04 -0.37 -0.32
CA GLU A 97 8.43 -0.20 0.06
C GLU A 97 9.34 -0.59 -1.10
N LEU A 98 10.40 0.18 -1.32
CA LEU A 98 11.47 -0.13 -2.26
C LEU A 98 12.76 -0.38 -1.48
N ALA A 99 13.49 -1.44 -1.86
CA ALA A 99 14.77 -1.82 -1.28
C ALA A 99 15.78 -2.19 -2.38
N ILE A 100 17.06 -2.26 -2.03
CA ILE A 100 18.12 -2.91 -2.80
C ILE A 100 18.57 -4.12 -2.00
N GLY A 101 18.31 -5.31 -2.54
CA GLY A 101 18.51 -6.53 -1.77
C GLY A 101 17.70 -6.47 -0.46
N ASN A 102 18.39 -6.39 0.67
CA ASN A 102 17.79 -6.28 2.01
C ASN A 102 17.91 -4.88 2.64
N GLU A 103 18.43 -3.87 1.89
CA GLU A 103 18.54 -2.49 2.38
C GLU A 103 17.35 -1.65 1.91
N PRO A 104 16.49 -1.17 2.82
CA PRO A 104 15.35 -0.34 2.44
C PRO A 104 15.81 1.04 1.94
N LEU A 105 15.26 1.47 0.80
CA LEU A 105 15.48 2.80 0.22
C LEU A 105 14.40 3.79 0.66
N GLY A 106 13.16 3.34 0.76
CA GLY A 106 12.05 4.18 1.16
C GLY A 106 10.73 3.46 1.14
N ARG A 107 9.74 4.07 1.81
CA ARG A 107 8.39 3.52 1.97
C ARG A 107 7.35 4.62 1.89
N ILE A 108 6.24 4.31 1.24
CA ILE A 108 5.06 5.17 1.14
C ILE A 108 3.87 4.45 1.75
N GLU A 109 3.24 5.07 2.75
CA GLU A 109 2.05 4.58 3.43
C GLU A 109 0.79 5.11 2.73
N PHE A 110 -0.25 4.26 2.66
CA PHE A 110 -1.55 4.62 2.11
C PHE A 110 -2.64 4.53 3.17
N GLN A 111 -3.66 5.34 2.99
CA GLN A 111 -4.84 5.31 3.84
C GLN A 111 -6.00 4.62 3.12
N PRO A 112 -6.90 3.93 3.85
CA PRO A 112 -8.13 3.39 3.28
C PRO A 112 -8.99 4.50 2.67
N ARG A 113 -9.98 4.16 1.86
CA ARG A 113 -10.95 5.02 1.16
C ARG A 113 -10.58 5.47 -0.26
N GLY A 114 -9.44 5.04 -0.79
CA GLY A 114 -9.18 5.10 -2.23
C GLY A 114 -8.91 6.46 -2.85
N PHE A 115 -8.54 7.46 -2.05
CA PHE A 115 -8.13 8.77 -2.60
C PHE A 115 -6.81 8.70 -3.35
N MET A 116 -5.95 7.74 -2.99
CA MET A 116 -4.69 7.48 -3.67
C MET A 116 -4.75 6.13 -4.39
N LYS A 117 -4.12 6.05 -5.56
CA LYS A 117 -3.85 4.76 -6.19
C LYS A 117 -2.60 4.13 -5.54
N PRO A 118 -2.51 2.79 -5.49
CA PRO A 118 -1.36 2.10 -4.91
C PRO A 118 -0.16 2.14 -5.87
N LYS A 119 0.42 3.33 -5.99
CA LYS A 119 1.54 3.65 -6.87
C LYS A 119 2.49 4.60 -6.14
N ALA A 120 3.78 4.30 -6.18
CA ALA A 120 4.84 5.06 -5.54
C ALA A 120 5.94 5.38 -6.55
N THR A 121 6.53 6.57 -6.45
CA THR A 121 7.66 6.98 -7.26
C THR A 121 8.81 7.35 -6.33
N PHE A 122 9.97 6.74 -6.54
CA PHE A 122 11.18 6.95 -5.77
C PHE A 122 12.25 7.59 -6.64
N SER A 123 12.89 8.64 -6.13
CA SER A 123 14.09 9.23 -6.72
C SER A 123 15.30 8.60 -6.05
N VAL A 124 16.12 7.91 -6.81
CA VAL A 124 17.19 7.05 -6.31
C VAL A 124 18.54 7.50 -6.86
N VAL A 125 19.58 7.48 -6.01
CA VAL A 125 20.98 7.62 -6.39
C VAL A 125 21.73 6.43 -5.79
N LEU A 126 22.40 5.65 -6.62
CA LEU A 126 23.19 4.49 -6.16
C LEU A 126 24.63 4.89 -5.91
N PRO A 127 25.20 4.62 -4.71
CA PRO A 127 26.64 4.77 -4.49
C PRO A 127 27.44 3.82 -5.38
N LYS A 128 28.71 4.17 -5.63
CA LYS A 128 29.59 3.38 -6.52
C LYS A 128 29.88 1.97 -5.99
N ASP A 129 29.84 1.79 -4.70
CA ASP A 129 30.17 0.54 -3.99
C ASP A 129 28.99 -0.42 -3.80
N VAL A 130 27.77 0.02 -4.12
CA VAL A 130 26.55 -0.81 -3.94
C VAL A 130 26.45 -1.95 -4.96
N ALA A 131 27.12 -1.83 -6.10
CA ALA A 131 27.05 -2.77 -7.20
C ALA A 131 28.44 -3.33 -7.58
N PRO A 132 29.12 -4.08 -6.72
CA PRO A 132 30.47 -4.60 -7.01
C PRO A 132 30.49 -5.55 -8.22
N SER A 133 29.35 -6.17 -8.54
CA SER A 133 29.18 -7.03 -9.74
C SER A 133 28.67 -6.26 -10.96
N GLY A 134 28.44 -4.95 -10.87
CA GLY A 134 27.81 -4.15 -11.93
C GLY A 134 26.29 -4.35 -12.06
N VAL A 135 25.67 -5.07 -11.12
CA VAL A 135 24.22 -5.32 -11.10
C VAL A 135 23.69 -5.13 -9.67
N VAL A 136 22.52 -4.54 -9.54
CA VAL A 136 21.74 -4.51 -8.29
C VAL A 136 20.35 -5.07 -8.51
N THR A 137 19.81 -5.72 -7.49
CA THR A 137 18.44 -6.18 -7.46
C THR A 137 17.58 -5.18 -6.70
N LEU A 138 16.67 -4.51 -7.39
CA LEU A 138 15.59 -3.74 -6.79
C LEU A 138 14.54 -4.72 -6.26
N VAL A 139 14.10 -4.50 -5.04
CA VAL A 139 13.06 -5.30 -4.37
C VAL A 139 11.89 -4.37 -4.05
N ALA A 140 10.73 -4.66 -4.57
CA ALA A 140 9.51 -3.96 -4.20
C ALA A 140 8.66 -4.85 -3.29
N LEU A 141 8.33 -4.34 -2.12
CA LEU A 141 7.42 -4.94 -1.16
C LEU A 141 6.14 -4.11 -1.08
N GLN A 142 5.01 -4.78 -0.95
CA GLN A 142 3.74 -4.14 -0.62
C GLN A 142 2.95 -5.02 0.34
N ARG A 143 2.10 -4.41 1.15
CA ARG A 143 1.20 -5.13 2.05
C ARG A 143 -0.25 -4.75 1.77
N CYS A 144 -1.07 -5.76 1.49
CA CYS A 144 -2.52 -5.67 1.48
C CYS A 144 -3.06 -6.08 2.86
N ASN A 145 -4.02 -5.31 3.41
CA ASN A 145 -4.61 -5.60 4.72
C ASN A 145 -5.34 -6.95 4.80
N LEU A 146 -5.78 -7.51 3.66
CA LEU A 146 -6.48 -8.80 3.61
C LEU A 146 -5.65 -9.94 3.03
N HIS A 147 -4.62 -9.64 2.21
CA HIS A 147 -3.90 -10.64 1.42
C HIS A 147 -2.38 -10.66 1.68
N GLY A 148 -1.94 -10.07 2.81
CA GLY A 148 -0.58 -10.17 3.30
C GLY A 148 0.47 -9.42 2.51
N LEU A 149 1.71 -9.85 2.66
CA LEU A 149 2.90 -9.25 2.10
C LEU A 149 3.22 -9.85 0.73
N TRP A 150 3.52 -9.00 -0.26
CA TRP A 150 3.87 -9.38 -1.63
C TRP A 150 5.18 -8.74 -2.05
N GLU A 151 5.97 -9.49 -2.82
CA GLU A 151 7.28 -9.08 -3.29
C GLU A 151 7.41 -9.30 -4.80
N SER A 152 8.14 -8.38 -5.44
CA SER A 152 8.68 -8.55 -6.78
C SER A 152 10.09 -7.98 -6.84
N THR A 153 10.91 -8.48 -7.77
CA THR A 153 12.29 -8.05 -7.96
C THR A 153 12.56 -7.64 -9.40
N LEU A 154 13.53 -6.75 -9.59
CA LEU A 154 14.03 -6.32 -10.89
C LEU A 154 15.54 -6.07 -10.82
N ASP A 155 16.30 -6.76 -11.64
CA ASP A 155 17.73 -6.50 -11.78
C ASP A 155 17.98 -5.32 -12.74
N ILE A 156 18.87 -4.40 -12.35
CA ILE A 156 19.33 -3.30 -13.17
C ILE A 156 20.87 -3.27 -13.19
N SER A 157 21.45 -2.89 -14.34
CA SER A 157 22.89 -2.70 -14.49
C SER A 157 23.31 -1.34 -13.94
N VAL A 158 24.49 -1.30 -13.30
CA VAL A 158 25.10 -0.07 -12.74
C VAL A 158 26.50 0.09 -13.34
N GLY A 159 26.71 1.20 -14.05
CA GLY A 159 27.98 1.53 -14.69
C GLY A 159 28.67 2.75 -14.08
#